data_8d7ab387fa7f8861b2b820bb2f7763c1
#
_entry.id   8d7ab387fa7f8861b2b820bb2f7763c1
#
_cell.length_a   1.000
_cell.length_b   1.000
_cell.length_c   1.000
_cell.angle_alpha   90.00
_cell.angle_beta   90.00
_cell.angle_gamma   90.00
#
_symmetry.space_group_name_H-M   'P 1'
#
loop_
_entity.id
_entity.type
_entity.pdbx_description
1 polymer ?
#
loop_
_entity_poly.entity_id
_entity_poly.type
_entity_poly.pdbx_seq_one_letter_code
_entity_poly.pdbx_strand_id
1 'polypeptide(L)'
;MKVNFIAPAELSRMAYPLLVKGEQPALMNIGSILGHRAVPWKSEYCASKFAIRGLTAALRSEWKSEGIDVLHLSPSTTDSQFFDQAIEDTMQRNWKGKRAMAPKRVAEIALDAWVNRRRDVLLTPGGKALVWLDRIAPRIASWAVTRWG
;
A
#
# COMPACT_ATOMS: atom_id res chain seq x y z
N MET A 1 -5.46 -5.62 11.78
CA MET A 1 -4.01 -5.48 12.10
C MET A 1 -3.23 -6.76 11.88
N LYS A 2 -3.68 -7.93 12.36
CA LYS A 2 -2.87 -9.19 12.31
C LYS A 2 -2.33 -9.48 10.90
N VAL A 3 -3.19 -9.60 9.90
CA VAL A 3 -2.81 -9.96 8.52
C VAL A 3 -2.13 -8.80 7.77
N ASN A 4 -2.62 -7.57 7.91
CA ASN A 4 -2.16 -6.43 7.10
C ASN A 4 -0.90 -5.76 7.62
N PHE A 5 -0.52 -6.01 8.88
CA PHE A 5 0.64 -5.36 9.50
C PHE A 5 1.52 -6.32 10.28
N ILE A 6 0.98 -7.04 11.29
CA ILE A 6 1.81 -7.88 12.17
C ILE A 6 2.51 -8.99 11.38
N ALA A 7 1.78 -9.75 10.57
CA ALA A 7 2.37 -10.82 9.78
C ALA A 7 3.43 -10.32 8.79
N PRO A 8 3.21 -9.25 7.96
CA PRO A 8 4.26 -8.69 7.13
C PRO A 8 5.48 -8.18 7.93
N ALA A 9 5.28 -7.58 9.11
CA ALA A 9 6.36 -7.12 9.97
C ALA A 9 7.23 -8.29 10.46
N GLU A 10 6.59 -9.35 10.95
CA GLU A 10 7.29 -10.56 11.39
C GLU A 10 8.00 -11.26 10.23
N LEU A 11 7.35 -11.39 9.07
CA LEU A 11 7.97 -11.96 7.87
C LEU A 11 9.18 -11.15 7.41
N SER A 12 9.10 -9.82 7.45
CA SER A 12 10.23 -8.95 7.12
C SER A 12 11.41 -9.19 8.08
N ARG A 13 11.14 -9.25 9.38
CA ARG A 13 12.15 -9.53 10.40
C ARG A 13 12.79 -10.91 10.20
N MET A 14 11.98 -11.93 9.93
CA MET A 14 12.47 -13.30 9.71
C MET A 14 13.27 -13.44 8.41
N ALA A 15 12.92 -12.68 7.37
CA ALA A 15 13.61 -12.69 6.09
C ALA A 15 14.96 -11.96 6.12
N TYR A 16 15.16 -11.04 7.06
CA TYR A 16 16.38 -10.21 7.13
C TYR A 16 17.69 -10.99 7.04
N PRO A 17 17.95 -12.06 7.84
CA PRO A 17 19.22 -12.79 7.76
C PRO A 17 19.44 -13.52 6.43
N LEU A 18 18.38 -13.77 5.66
CA LEU A 18 18.46 -14.33 4.31
C LEU A 18 18.73 -13.23 3.28
N LEU A 19 18.07 -12.07 3.45
CA LEU A 19 18.25 -10.92 2.57
C LEU A 19 19.68 -10.40 2.61
N VAL A 20 20.29 -10.29 3.79
CA VAL A 20 21.70 -9.87 3.95
C VAL A 20 22.67 -10.76 3.18
N LYS A 21 22.36 -12.04 3.00
CA LYS A 21 23.21 -13.02 2.29
C LYS A 21 22.88 -13.11 0.79
N GLY A 22 21.79 -12.46 0.35
CA GLY A 22 21.32 -12.54 -1.02
C GLY A 22 22.08 -11.62 -1.97
N GLU A 23 22.06 -11.99 -3.24
CA GLU A 23 22.52 -11.10 -4.31
C GLU A 23 21.40 -10.14 -4.70
N GLN A 24 21.68 -8.84 -4.69
CA GLN A 24 20.71 -7.77 -4.98
C GLN A 24 19.38 -7.92 -4.20
N PRO A 25 19.42 -8.05 -2.86
CA PRO A 25 18.26 -8.39 -2.08
C PRO A 25 17.20 -7.27 -2.12
N ALA A 26 15.94 -7.66 -2.14
CA ALA A 26 14.85 -6.70 -2.09
C ALA A 26 13.65 -7.25 -1.32
N LEU A 27 12.96 -6.35 -0.61
CA LEU A 27 11.68 -6.59 0.07
C LEU A 27 10.63 -5.67 -0.53
N MET A 28 9.48 -6.20 -0.94
CA MET A 28 8.35 -5.39 -1.39
C MET A 28 7.14 -5.60 -0.47
N ASN A 29 6.69 -4.54 0.16
CA ASN A 29 5.45 -4.53 0.92
C ASN A 29 4.28 -4.01 0.07
N ILE A 30 3.19 -4.76 0.04
CA ILE A 30 1.95 -4.37 -0.64
C ILE A 30 1.07 -3.57 0.32
N GLY A 31 1.08 -2.27 0.12
CA GLY A 31 0.26 -1.33 0.87
C GLY A 31 -1.10 -1.06 0.23
N SER A 32 -1.46 0.20 0.20
CA SER A 32 -2.65 0.76 -0.46
C SER A 32 -2.51 2.28 -0.59
N ILE A 33 -3.24 2.89 -1.51
CA ILE A 33 -3.48 4.34 -1.52
C ILE A 33 -4.04 4.81 -0.17
N LEU A 34 -4.86 3.98 0.49
CA LEU A 34 -5.42 4.26 1.81
C LEU A 34 -4.40 4.19 2.95
N GLY A 35 -3.16 3.85 2.67
CA GLY A 35 -2.01 4.03 3.56
C GLY A 35 -1.34 5.40 3.40
N HIS A 36 -1.80 6.23 2.46
CA HIS A 36 -1.34 7.61 2.28
C HIS A 36 -2.41 8.62 2.67
N ARG A 37 -3.67 8.32 2.36
CA ARG A 37 -4.82 9.12 2.72
C ARG A 37 -5.94 8.24 3.23
N ALA A 38 -6.37 8.47 4.47
CA ALA A 38 -7.52 7.78 5.06
C ALA A 38 -8.84 8.30 4.47
N VAL A 39 -9.83 7.41 4.41
CA VAL A 39 -11.19 7.71 3.99
C VAL A 39 -12.19 7.29 5.07
N PRO A 40 -13.40 7.90 5.12
CA PRO A 40 -14.43 7.48 6.05
C PRO A 40 -14.77 5.99 5.92
N TRP A 41 -15.29 5.41 6.99
CA TRP A 41 -15.84 4.04 7.05
C TRP A 41 -14.83 2.90 6.80
N LYS A 42 -13.50 3.22 6.83
CA LYS A 42 -12.39 2.25 6.66
C LYS A 42 -11.24 2.52 7.63
N SER A 43 -11.54 3.00 8.82
CA SER A 43 -10.53 3.45 9.79
C SER A 43 -9.50 2.38 10.12
N GLU A 44 -9.92 1.14 10.44
CA GLU A 44 -9.01 0.06 10.81
C GLU A 44 -8.15 -0.43 9.64
N TYR A 45 -8.76 -0.48 8.44
CA TYR A 45 -8.02 -0.80 7.23
C TYR A 45 -6.99 0.29 6.92
N CYS A 46 -7.40 1.56 6.93
CA CYS A 46 -6.48 2.68 6.74
C CYS A 46 -5.35 2.64 7.76
N ALA A 47 -5.66 2.47 9.06
CA ALA A 47 -4.65 2.38 10.11
C ALA A 47 -3.63 1.27 9.82
N SER A 48 -4.09 0.07 9.40
CA SER A 48 -3.21 -1.03 9.05
C SER A 48 -2.30 -0.72 7.84
N LYS A 49 -2.82 0.01 6.85
CA LYS A 49 -2.07 0.39 5.64
C LYS A 49 -1.13 1.58 5.85
N PHE A 50 -1.44 2.48 6.78
CA PHE A 50 -0.48 3.48 7.27
C PHE A 50 0.65 2.81 8.06
N ALA A 51 0.34 1.83 8.92
CA ALA A 51 1.34 1.10 9.69
C ALA A 51 2.36 0.39 8.80
N ILE A 52 1.91 -0.39 7.79
CA ILE A 52 2.84 -1.07 6.87
C ILE A 52 3.66 -0.11 6.02
N ARG A 53 3.10 1.05 5.65
CA ARG A 53 3.85 2.09 4.95
C ARG A 53 4.93 2.69 5.83
N GLY A 54 4.62 3.00 7.09
CA GLY A 54 5.59 3.51 8.07
C GLY A 54 6.71 2.50 8.31
N LEU A 55 6.38 1.23 8.52
CA LEU A 55 7.35 0.14 8.63
C LEU A 55 8.27 0.07 7.40
N THR A 56 7.69 0.09 6.19
CA THR A 56 8.47 0.03 4.95
C THR A 56 9.46 1.18 4.84
N ALA A 57 9.05 2.39 5.23
CA ALA A 57 9.92 3.57 5.21
C ALA A 57 11.07 3.47 6.24
N ALA A 58 10.79 2.93 7.43
CA ALA A 58 11.79 2.69 8.47
C ALA A 58 12.81 1.63 8.01
N LEU A 59 12.33 0.46 7.60
CA LEU A 59 13.19 -0.64 7.13
C LEU A 59 14.07 -0.21 5.94
N ARG A 60 13.57 0.64 5.05
CA ARG A 60 14.36 1.19 3.94
C ARG A 60 15.59 1.97 4.43
N SER A 61 15.45 2.70 5.51
CA SER A 61 16.55 3.46 6.10
C SER A 61 17.49 2.57 6.91
N GLU A 62 16.93 1.66 7.69
CA GLU A 62 17.67 0.73 8.53
C GLU A 62 18.54 -0.23 7.72
N TRP A 63 18.01 -0.77 6.60
CA TRP A 63 18.67 -1.82 5.81
C TRP A 63 19.48 -1.28 4.62
N LYS A 64 19.60 0.05 4.54
CA LYS A 64 20.35 0.69 3.46
C LYS A 64 21.83 0.32 3.46
N SER A 65 22.47 0.21 4.62
CA SER A 65 23.87 -0.18 4.77
C SER A 65 24.14 -1.61 4.30
N GLU A 66 23.13 -2.48 4.40
CA GLU A 66 23.20 -3.88 3.97
C GLU A 66 22.89 -4.06 2.47
N GLY A 67 22.64 -2.97 1.75
CA GLY A 67 22.31 -3.02 0.32
C GLY A 67 20.94 -3.62 -0.01
N ILE A 68 20.04 -3.72 0.98
CA ILE A 68 18.70 -4.27 0.79
C ILE A 68 17.75 -3.18 0.29
N ASP A 69 17.18 -3.37 -0.89
CA ASP A 69 16.14 -2.48 -1.40
C ASP A 69 14.77 -2.79 -0.76
N VAL A 70 14.15 -1.76 -0.16
CA VAL A 70 12.82 -1.90 0.43
C VAL A 70 11.82 -1.06 -0.34
N LEU A 71 10.87 -1.73 -1.00
CA LEU A 71 9.89 -1.16 -1.90
C LEU A 71 8.50 -1.15 -1.27
N HIS A 72 7.70 -0.17 -1.64
CA HIS A 72 6.31 -0.05 -1.24
C HIS A 72 5.41 0.11 -2.47
N LEU A 73 4.50 -0.83 -2.66
CA LEU A 73 3.49 -0.78 -3.73
C LEU A 73 2.15 -0.35 -3.15
N SER A 74 1.53 0.66 -3.73
CA SER A 74 0.25 1.21 -3.27
C SER A 74 -0.82 1.07 -4.34
N PRO A 75 -1.52 -0.08 -4.40
CA PRO A 75 -2.68 -0.25 -5.25
C PRO A 75 -3.82 0.69 -4.84
N SER A 76 -4.64 1.04 -5.82
CA SER A 76 -5.98 1.61 -5.61
C SER A 76 -7.00 0.47 -5.55
N THR A 77 -8.25 0.71 -5.91
CA THR A 77 -9.27 -0.35 -5.98
C THR A 77 -8.83 -1.44 -6.95
N THR A 78 -8.75 -2.66 -6.45
CA THR A 78 -8.41 -3.85 -7.22
C THR A 78 -9.62 -4.76 -7.26
N ASP A 79 -9.91 -5.34 -8.42
CA ASP A 79 -10.98 -6.32 -8.60
C ASP A 79 -10.53 -7.65 -7.99
N SER A 80 -10.86 -7.86 -6.72
CA SER A 80 -10.50 -9.06 -5.97
C SER A 80 -11.61 -9.40 -4.98
N GLN A 81 -11.68 -10.64 -4.57
CA GLN A 81 -12.63 -11.14 -3.55
C GLN A 81 -12.35 -10.59 -2.14
N PHE A 82 -11.35 -9.73 -1.98
CA PHE A 82 -10.96 -9.17 -0.69
C PHE A 82 -12.11 -8.43 0.03
N PHE A 83 -12.93 -7.68 -0.73
CA PHE A 83 -14.07 -6.95 -0.17
C PHE A 83 -15.31 -7.83 0.00
N ASP A 84 -15.40 -8.95 -0.71
CA ASP A 84 -16.52 -9.90 -0.58
C ASP A 84 -16.46 -10.66 0.76
N GLN A 85 -15.27 -10.75 1.37
CA GLN A 85 -15.02 -11.37 2.67
C GLN A 85 -14.95 -10.37 3.84
N ALA A 86 -15.20 -9.08 3.59
CA ALA A 86 -15.25 -8.10 4.66
C ALA A 86 -16.49 -8.34 5.55
N ILE A 87 -16.26 -8.45 6.85
CA ILE A 87 -17.22 -8.91 7.87
C ILE A 87 -18.42 -7.96 8.04
N GLU A 88 -18.37 -6.74 7.51
CA GLU A 88 -19.43 -5.75 7.65
C GLU A 88 -19.91 -5.22 6.30
N ASP A 89 -21.21 -5.34 6.08
CA ASP A 89 -21.97 -4.86 4.91
C ASP A 89 -21.82 -3.34 4.66
N THR A 90 -21.42 -2.58 5.69
CA THR A 90 -21.10 -1.16 5.64
C THR A 90 -19.91 -0.82 4.74
N MET A 91 -19.02 -1.79 4.45
CA MET A 91 -17.90 -1.58 3.53
C MET A 91 -18.29 -1.68 2.05
N GLN A 92 -19.48 -2.22 1.73
CA GLN A 92 -19.93 -2.42 0.34
C GLN A 92 -20.52 -1.14 -0.27
N ARG A 93 -20.82 -0.11 0.52
CA ARG A 93 -21.35 1.15 0.01
C ARG A 93 -20.34 1.82 -0.93
N ASN A 94 -20.62 1.72 -2.21
CA ASN A 94 -20.13 2.56 -3.32
C ASN A 94 -18.66 2.42 -3.81
N TRP A 95 -17.89 1.39 -3.40
CA TRP A 95 -16.51 1.25 -3.88
C TRP A 95 -16.34 0.28 -5.06
N LYS A 96 -17.40 -0.28 -5.61
CA LYS A 96 -17.34 -0.88 -6.96
C LYS A 96 -17.19 0.26 -7.98
N GLY A 97 -16.07 0.96 -7.88
CA GLY A 97 -15.70 1.98 -8.85
C GLY A 97 -15.61 1.32 -10.23
N LYS A 98 -16.19 1.95 -11.23
CA LYS A 98 -16.21 1.52 -12.65
C LYS A 98 -14.81 1.27 -13.27
N ARG A 99 -13.73 1.29 -12.47
CA ARG A 99 -12.32 1.17 -12.88
C ARG A 99 -11.45 0.45 -11.85
N ALA A 100 -11.93 -0.65 -11.27
CA ALA A 100 -11.08 -1.52 -10.48
C ALA A 100 -9.97 -2.12 -11.39
N MET A 101 -8.74 -2.14 -10.88
CA MET A 101 -7.60 -2.70 -11.62
C MET A 101 -7.60 -4.22 -11.49
N ALA A 102 -7.42 -4.94 -12.60
CA ALA A 102 -7.29 -6.38 -12.57
C ALA A 102 -6.06 -6.81 -11.74
N PRO A 103 -6.13 -7.85 -10.90
CA PRO A 103 -5.02 -8.35 -10.10
C PRO A 103 -3.77 -8.65 -10.94
N LYS A 104 -3.94 -9.19 -12.13
CA LYS A 104 -2.85 -9.43 -13.08
C LYS A 104 -2.08 -8.14 -13.39
N ARG A 105 -2.79 -7.03 -13.61
CA ARG A 105 -2.14 -5.74 -13.90
C ARG A 105 -1.39 -5.19 -12.69
N VAL A 106 -1.89 -5.41 -11.49
CA VAL A 106 -1.18 -5.07 -10.25
C VAL A 106 0.13 -5.85 -10.15
N ALA A 107 0.09 -7.16 -10.43
CA ALA A 107 1.27 -8.02 -10.40
C ALA A 107 2.32 -7.62 -11.45
N GLU A 108 1.91 -7.30 -12.68
CA GLU A 108 2.80 -6.80 -13.74
C GLU A 108 3.55 -5.53 -13.30
N ILE A 109 2.81 -4.56 -12.71
CA ILE A 109 3.41 -3.32 -12.21
C ILE A 109 4.34 -3.59 -11.01
N ALA A 110 3.97 -4.55 -10.15
CA ALA A 110 4.81 -4.96 -9.02
C ALA A 110 6.15 -5.55 -9.50
N LEU A 111 6.11 -6.44 -10.51
CA LEU A 111 7.32 -7.04 -11.10
C LEU A 111 8.20 -5.97 -11.78
N ASP A 112 7.59 -5.07 -12.55
CA ASP A 112 8.32 -3.97 -13.16
C ASP A 112 8.96 -3.05 -12.10
N ALA A 113 8.23 -2.73 -11.03
CA ALA A 113 8.75 -1.95 -9.91
C ALA A 113 9.89 -2.69 -9.18
N TRP A 114 9.79 -4.00 -9.04
CA TRP A 114 10.83 -4.85 -8.45
C TRP A 114 12.11 -4.82 -9.29
N VAL A 115 12.00 -5.09 -10.57
CA VAL A 115 13.15 -5.10 -11.50
C VAL A 115 13.83 -3.73 -11.57
N ASN A 116 13.03 -2.65 -11.64
CA ASN A 116 13.54 -1.29 -11.76
C ASN A 116 13.81 -0.61 -10.40
N ARG A 117 13.76 -1.36 -9.28
CA ARG A 117 14.04 -0.85 -7.92
C ARG A 117 13.27 0.41 -7.55
N ARG A 118 12.01 0.52 -8.00
CA ARG A 118 11.17 1.68 -7.70
C ARG A 118 10.65 1.62 -6.26
N ARG A 119 11.13 2.55 -5.44
CA ARG A 119 10.91 2.56 -3.98
C ARG A 119 9.45 2.71 -3.56
N ASP A 120 8.72 3.64 -4.19
CA ASP A 120 7.32 3.93 -3.88
C ASP A 120 6.50 4.03 -5.16
N VAL A 121 5.55 3.10 -5.34
CA VAL A 121 4.74 3.01 -6.56
C VAL A 121 3.27 3.15 -6.24
N LEU A 122 2.70 4.29 -6.66
CA LEU A 122 1.26 4.54 -6.69
C LEU A 122 0.73 4.10 -8.06
N LEU A 123 -0.18 3.13 -8.08
CA LEU A 123 -0.55 2.43 -9.31
C LEU A 123 -1.46 3.23 -10.25
N THR A 124 -2.26 4.15 -9.72
CA THR A 124 -3.27 4.85 -10.53
C THR A 124 -3.03 6.37 -10.57
N PRO A 125 -3.31 7.03 -11.69
CA PRO A 125 -3.23 8.49 -11.78
C PRO A 125 -4.12 9.20 -10.75
N GLY A 126 -5.36 8.72 -10.55
CA GLY A 126 -6.27 9.28 -9.54
C GLY A 126 -5.74 9.13 -8.11
N GLY A 127 -5.11 7.99 -7.80
CA GLY A 127 -4.44 7.79 -6.52
C GLY A 127 -3.25 8.73 -6.33
N LYS A 128 -2.44 8.92 -7.36
CA LYS A 128 -1.35 9.91 -7.34
C LYS A 128 -1.90 11.31 -7.07
N ALA A 129 -2.93 11.72 -7.80
CA ALA A 129 -3.56 13.02 -7.64
C ALA A 129 -4.10 13.22 -6.21
N LEU A 130 -4.77 12.21 -5.63
CA LEU A 130 -5.27 12.27 -4.27
C LEU A 130 -4.14 12.44 -3.24
N VAL A 131 -3.07 11.66 -3.37
CA VAL A 131 -1.92 11.74 -2.45
C VAL A 131 -1.21 13.10 -2.58
N TRP A 132 -1.06 13.63 -3.78
CA TRP A 132 -0.49 14.96 -4.00
C TRP A 132 -1.40 16.06 -3.46
N LEU A 133 -2.71 15.98 -3.71
CA LEU A 133 -3.68 16.93 -3.19
C LEU A 133 -3.66 16.96 -1.65
N ASP A 134 -3.56 15.79 -1.02
CA ASP A 134 -3.47 15.70 0.44
C ASP A 134 -2.22 16.38 1.00
N ARG A 135 -1.11 16.30 0.29
CA ARG A 135 0.16 16.94 0.71
C ARG A 135 0.14 18.46 0.55
N ILE A 136 -0.48 18.97 -0.51
CA ILE A 136 -0.45 20.40 -0.85
C ILE A 136 -1.64 21.14 -0.24
N ALA A 137 -2.81 20.52 -0.24
CA ALA A 137 -4.08 21.12 0.21
C ALA A 137 -4.91 20.12 1.04
N PRO A 138 -4.47 19.75 2.27
CA PRO A 138 -5.11 18.71 3.07
C PRO A 138 -6.57 18.99 3.41
N ARG A 139 -6.95 20.27 3.55
CA ARG A 139 -8.34 20.67 3.79
C ARG A 139 -9.24 20.34 2.59
N ILE A 140 -8.75 20.57 1.37
CA ILE A 140 -9.47 20.26 0.13
C ILE A 140 -9.58 18.75 -0.04
N ALA A 141 -8.48 18.02 0.20
CA ALA A 141 -8.47 16.55 0.16
C ALA A 141 -9.47 15.97 1.19
N SER A 142 -9.51 16.52 2.41
CA SER A 142 -10.48 16.12 3.43
C SER A 142 -11.91 16.32 2.98
N TRP A 143 -12.23 17.50 2.47
CA TRP A 143 -13.56 17.79 1.93
C TRP A 143 -13.94 16.83 0.79
N ALA A 144 -13.02 16.58 -0.14
CA ALA A 144 -13.27 15.69 -1.27
C ALA A 144 -13.56 14.25 -0.83
N VAL A 145 -12.75 13.67 0.08
CA VAL A 145 -12.98 12.30 0.54
C VAL A 145 -14.20 12.15 1.44
N THR A 146 -14.63 13.22 2.15
CA THR A 146 -15.86 13.21 2.95
C THR A 146 -17.10 13.25 2.07
N ARG A 147 -17.03 13.92 0.91
CA ARG A 147 -18.18 14.07 0.01
C ARG A 147 -18.33 12.90 -0.97
N TRP A 148 -17.25 12.28 -1.37
CA TRP A 148 -17.24 11.28 -2.46
C TRP A 148 -16.57 9.95 -2.06
N GLY A 149 -16.14 9.79 -0.80
CA GLY A 149 -15.50 8.57 -0.24
C GLY A 149 -16.45 7.60 0.45
#